data_ef97e3e32b9439584da88177ee68f527
#
_entry.id   ef97e3e32b9439584da88177ee68f527
#
_cell.length_a   1.000
_cell.length_b   1.000
_cell.length_c   1.000
_cell.angle_alpha   90.00
_cell.angle_beta   90.00
_cell.angle_gamma   90.00
#
_symmetry.space_group_name_H-M   'P 1'
#
loop_
_entity.id
_entity.type
_entity.pdbx_description
1 polymer ?
#
loop_
_entity_poly.entity_id
_entity_poly.type
_entity_poly.pdbx_seq_one_letter_code
_entity_poly.pdbx_strand_id
1 'polypeptide(L)'
;MEIGMYTFADMGPAISAGERLNNLLEEIDLADKVGLDVYGVGEHHRPDYAASAPVIVLAAAAARTKTIRLTSAVTVLSSDDPVRVYQNFATLDLLSHGRAEIMVGRGSFIESFPLFGYDLNDYDVLFSEKLDLLLKLRAQEHVTWSGTIRAPLNNAGIYPRAKQNPLPVWVGVGGTPQSVVRAGTLGLPMAL
;
A
#
# COMPACT_ATOMS: atom_id res chain seq x y z
N MET A 1 -9.52 12.77 17.80
CA MET A 1 -8.29 11.97 17.70
C MET A 1 -8.70 10.71 16.97
N GLU A 2 -7.95 10.31 15.95
CA GLU A 2 -8.17 9.03 15.25
C GLU A 2 -7.25 7.98 15.85
N ILE A 3 -7.74 6.74 15.95
CA ILE A 3 -7.00 5.61 16.51
C ILE A 3 -7.03 4.47 15.49
N GLY A 4 -5.86 3.95 15.15
CA GLY A 4 -5.75 2.83 14.23
C GLY A 4 -4.81 1.74 14.72
N MET A 5 -4.89 0.62 14.06
CA MET A 5 -3.96 -0.50 14.21
C MET A 5 -3.33 -0.84 12.88
N TYR A 6 -2.16 -1.44 12.92
CA TYR A 6 -1.59 -2.16 11.78
C TYR A 6 -0.86 -3.41 12.26
N THR A 7 -0.70 -4.33 11.35
CA THR A 7 -0.03 -5.61 11.59
C THR A 7 0.84 -5.99 10.40
N PHE A 8 1.88 -6.74 10.66
CA PHE A 8 2.69 -7.39 9.63
C PHE A 8 2.25 -8.83 9.37
N ALA A 9 1.18 -9.29 10.02
CA ALA A 9 0.69 -10.66 9.96
C ALA A 9 1.76 -11.68 10.38
N ASP A 10 2.41 -11.40 11.52
CA ASP A 10 3.51 -12.22 12.06
C ASP A 10 3.06 -13.67 12.27
N MET A 11 3.95 -14.60 11.88
CA MET A 11 3.73 -16.04 12.03
C MET A 11 4.19 -16.53 13.40
N GLY A 12 3.27 -17.13 14.13
CA GLY A 12 3.62 -17.85 15.36
C GLY A 12 4.16 -19.26 15.08
N PRO A 13 4.83 -19.89 16.05
CA PRO A 13 5.53 -21.18 15.86
C PRO A 13 4.60 -22.38 15.57
N ALA A 14 3.30 -22.26 15.77
CA ALA A 14 2.34 -23.36 15.64
C ALA A 14 1.11 -23.03 14.79
N ILE A 15 1.19 -21.94 14.01
CA ILE A 15 0.06 -21.48 13.19
C ILE A 15 0.41 -21.57 11.70
N SER A 16 -0.51 -22.05 10.89
CA SER A 16 -0.37 -22.00 9.43
C SER A 16 -0.65 -20.60 8.88
N ALA A 17 -0.07 -20.28 7.71
CA ALA A 17 -0.34 -19.01 7.04
C ALA A 17 -1.84 -18.79 6.76
N GLY A 18 -2.56 -19.85 6.41
CA GLY A 18 -4.02 -19.78 6.20
C GLY A 18 -4.78 -19.42 7.48
N GLU A 19 -4.45 -20.04 8.61
CA GLU A 19 -5.04 -19.70 9.91
C GLU A 19 -4.70 -18.28 10.32
N ARG A 20 -3.43 -17.85 10.15
CA ARG A 20 -3.01 -16.49 10.46
C ARG A 20 -3.79 -15.44 9.65
N LEU A 21 -3.98 -15.68 8.36
CA LEU A 21 -4.77 -14.78 7.51
C LEU A 21 -6.25 -14.76 7.91
N ASN A 22 -6.84 -15.89 8.28
CA ASN A 22 -8.22 -15.92 8.80
C ASN A 22 -8.35 -15.16 10.12
N ASN A 23 -7.40 -15.36 11.06
CA ASN A 23 -7.36 -14.62 12.30
C ASN A 23 -7.23 -13.10 12.06
N LEU A 24 -6.41 -12.70 11.07
CA LEU A 24 -6.26 -11.31 10.68
C LEU A 24 -7.59 -10.70 10.19
N LEU A 25 -8.37 -11.44 9.42
CA LEU A 25 -9.70 -10.96 9.00
C LEU A 25 -10.65 -10.80 10.19
N GLU A 26 -10.56 -11.66 11.21
CA GLU A 26 -11.34 -11.52 12.45
C GLU A 26 -10.87 -10.33 13.29
N GLU A 27 -9.55 -10.08 13.36
CA GLU A 27 -8.98 -8.91 14.01
C GLU A 27 -9.50 -7.61 13.39
N ILE A 28 -9.53 -7.52 12.04
CA ILE A 28 -10.03 -6.35 11.31
C ILE A 28 -11.54 -6.17 11.53
N ASP A 29 -12.30 -7.26 11.51
CA ASP A 29 -13.75 -7.25 11.78
C ASP A 29 -14.05 -6.79 13.23
N LEU A 30 -13.26 -7.22 14.19
CA LEU A 30 -13.34 -6.75 15.57
C LEU A 30 -13.00 -5.26 15.68
N ALA A 31 -11.91 -4.81 15.01
CA ALA A 31 -11.50 -3.42 15.00
C ALA A 31 -12.60 -2.48 14.47
N ASP A 32 -13.29 -2.89 13.40
CA ASP A 32 -14.46 -2.18 12.86
C ASP A 32 -15.60 -2.11 13.87
N LYS A 33 -15.92 -3.24 14.53
CA LYS A 33 -17.01 -3.33 15.52
C LYS A 33 -16.78 -2.48 16.78
N VAL A 34 -15.54 -2.37 17.22
CA VAL A 34 -15.20 -1.55 18.41
C VAL A 34 -14.96 -0.08 18.08
N GLY A 35 -15.02 0.29 16.78
CA GLY A 35 -14.98 1.67 16.31
C GLY A 35 -13.57 2.24 16.17
N LEU A 36 -12.58 1.43 15.80
CA LEU A 36 -11.29 1.96 15.37
C LEU A 36 -11.42 2.65 14.00
N ASP A 37 -10.60 3.68 13.79
CA ASP A 37 -10.69 4.53 12.61
C ASP A 37 -10.01 3.95 11.37
N VAL A 38 -8.90 3.20 11.56
CA VAL A 38 -8.10 2.66 10.44
C VAL A 38 -7.40 1.36 10.82
N TYR A 39 -7.30 0.44 9.85
CA TYR A 39 -6.51 -0.77 9.96
C TYR A 39 -5.55 -0.92 8.78
N GLY A 40 -4.27 -1.17 9.10
CA GLY A 40 -3.21 -1.33 8.12
C GLY A 40 -2.64 -2.75 8.09
N VAL A 41 -2.35 -3.23 6.86
CA VAL A 41 -1.69 -4.53 6.65
C VAL A 41 -0.35 -4.30 5.94
N GLY A 42 0.73 -4.80 6.54
CA GLY A 42 2.08 -4.74 5.99
C GLY A 42 2.31 -5.73 4.86
N GLU A 43 3.33 -5.45 4.04
CA GLU A 43 3.80 -6.31 2.96
C GLU A 43 5.18 -6.87 3.30
N HIS A 44 5.28 -8.20 3.38
CA HIS A 44 6.53 -8.89 3.64
C HIS A 44 6.64 -10.17 2.82
N HIS A 45 7.84 -10.44 2.31
CA HIS A 45 8.16 -11.61 1.48
C HIS A 45 9.12 -12.57 2.20
N ARG A 46 8.79 -12.87 3.47
CA ARG A 46 9.58 -13.71 4.39
C ARG A 46 8.69 -14.78 5.04
N PRO A 47 9.27 -15.92 5.45
CA PRO A 47 8.51 -16.97 6.11
C PRO A 47 7.91 -16.56 7.46
N ASP A 48 8.44 -15.50 8.07
CA ASP A 48 7.98 -14.98 9.37
C ASP A 48 6.64 -14.23 9.29
N TYR A 49 6.14 -13.97 8.07
CA TYR A 49 4.93 -13.17 7.82
C TYR A 49 3.98 -13.87 6.85
N ALA A 50 2.67 -13.77 7.12
CA ALA A 50 1.67 -14.41 6.27
C ALA A 50 1.21 -13.51 5.09
N ALA A 51 1.45 -12.19 5.14
CA ALA A 51 0.91 -11.24 4.17
C ALA A 51 2.01 -10.70 3.23
N SER A 52 2.02 -11.19 1.98
CA SER A 52 2.84 -10.66 0.88
C SER A 52 2.03 -9.83 -0.13
N ALA A 53 0.71 -9.88 -0.06
CA ALA A 53 -0.21 -9.15 -0.93
C ALA A 53 -1.30 -8.47 -0.08
N PRO A 54 -0.96 -7.39 0.65
CA PRO A 54 -1.87 -6.77 1.62
C PRO A 54 -3.20 -6.35 1.01
N VAL A 55 -3.23 -5.88 -0.23
CA VAL A 55 -4.45 -5.44 -0.89
C VAL A 55 -5.48 -6.56 -1.04
N ILE A 56 -5.07 -7.82 -1.17
CA ILE A 56 -5.98 -8.98 -1.25
C ILE A 56 -6.66 -9.20 0.10
N VAL A 57 -5.89 -9.13 1.19
CA VAL A 57 -6.42 -9.22 2.56
C VAL A 57 -7.39 -8.07 2.84
N LEU A 58 -7.01 -6.85 2.47
CA LEU A 58 -7.85 -5.67 2.64
C LEU A 58 -9.15 -5.76 1.82
N ALA A 59 -9.11 -6.34 0.62
CA ALA A 59 -10.33 -6.57 -0.18
C ALA A 59 -11.28 -7.57 0.50
N ALA A 60 -10.75 -8.64 1.09
CA ALA A 60 -11.54 -9.59 1.88
C ALA A 60 -12.14 -8.91 3.14
N ALA A 61 -11.35 -8.09 3.82
CA ALA A 61 -11.81 -7.31 4.96
C ALA A 61 -12.87 -6.27 4.58
N ALA A 62 -12.75 -5.63 3.43
CA ALA A 62 -13.73 -4.65 2.93
C ALA A 62 -15.15 -5.23 2.81
N ALA A 63 -15.26 -6.51 2.43
CA ALA A 63 -16.53 -7.22 2.32
C ALA A 63 -17.16 -7.58 3.69
N ARG A 64 -16.37 -7.56 4.78
CA ARG A 64 -16.78 -7.91 6.15
C ARG A 64 -17.03 -6.69 7.02
N THR A 65 -16.41 -5.56 6.71
CA THR A 65 -16.41 -4.32 7.53
C THR A 65 -17.28 -3.24 6.90
N LYS A 66 -17.62 -2.21 7.68
CA LYS A 66 -18.54 -1.14 7.23
C LYS A 66 -17.96 0.26 7.33
N THR A 67 -17.12 0.54 8.32
CA THR A 67 -16.72 1.91 8.69
C THR A 67 -15.21 2.11 8.70
N ILE A 68 -14.44 1.12 9.13
CA ILE A 68 -13.00 1.21 9.29
C ILE A 68 -12.32 1.47 7.94
N ARG A 69 -11.38 2.40 7.90
CA ARG A 69 -10.50 2.65 6.74
C ARG A 69 -9.46 1.54 6.63
N LEU A 70 -9.15 1.17 5.42
CA LEU A 70 -8.30 0.03 5.08
C LEU A 70 -7.08 0.52 4.31
N THR A 71 -5.89 0.32 4.88
CA THR A 71 -4.63 0.79 4.30
C THR A 71 -3.58 -0.30 4.25
N SER A 72 -2.64 -0.20 3.31
CA SER A 72 -1.37 -0.93 3.43
C SER A 72 -0.48 -0.26 4.49
N ALA A 73 0.43 -1.02 5.11
CA ALA A 73 1.36 -0.48 6.10
C ALA A 73 2.75 -1.17 6.08
N VAL A 74 3.45 -1.08 4.96
CA VAL A 74 3.27 -0.31 3.73
C VAL A 74 3.10 -1.23 2.51
N THR A 75 2.68 -0.67 1.34
CA THR A 75 2.99 -1.25 0.03
C THR A 75 4.44 -0.92 -0.31
N VAL A 76 5.25 -1.93 -0.62
CA VAL A 76 6.66 -1.76 -1.02
C VAL A 76 6.72 -1.27 -2.48
N LEU A 77 6.47 0.03 -2.67
CA LEU A 77 6.35 0.63 -4.00
C LEU A 77 7.64 0.48 -4.83
N SER A 78 8.80 0.38 -4.19
CA SER A 78 10.09 0.17 -4.87
C SER A 78 10.09 -1.09 -5.73
N SER A 79 9.42 -2.15 -5.32
CA SER A 79 9.39 -3.45 -5.99
C SER A 79 8.06 -3.78 -6.69
N ASP A 80 7.05 -2.89 -6.63
CA ASP A 80 5.77 -3.08 -7.33
C ASP A 80 5.63 -2.11 -8.52
N ASP A 81 4.69 -2.38 -9.43
CA ASP A 81 4.34 -1.48 -10.53
C ASP A 81 3.28 -0.47 -10.05
N PRO A 82 3.55 0.86 -10.13
CA PRO A 82 2.64 1.88 -9.62
C PRO A 82 1.28 1.91 -10.32
N VAL A 83 1.17 1.46 -11.58
CA VAL A 83 -0.11 1.31 -12.28
C VAL A 83 -0.93 0.22 -11.60
N ARG A 84 -0.30 -0.94 -11.32
CA ARG A 84 -0.97 -2.05 -10.63
C ARG A 84 -1.36 -1.65 -9.21
N VAL A 85 -0.49 -0.99 -8.48
CA VAL A 85 -0.80 -0.48 -7.12
C VAL A 85 -2.02 0.44 -7.16
N TYR A 86 -2.04 1.43 -8.06
CA TYR A 86 -3.18 2.32 -8.18
C TYR A 86 -4.48 1.56 -8.51
N GLN A 87 -4.45 0.67 -9.52
CA GLN A 87 -5.63 -0.12 -9.93
C GLN A 87 -6.17 -1.00 -8.80
N ASN A 88 -5.28 -1.64 -8.05
CA ASN A 88 -5.64 -2.48 -6.91
C ASN A 88 -6.38 -1.66 -5.84
N PHE A 89 -5.81 -0.52 -5.45
CA PHE A 89 -6.40 0.33 -4.41
C PHE A 89 -7.62 1.11 -4.92
N ALA A 90 -7.69 1.49 -6.18
CA ALA A 90 -8.91 2.06 -6.78
C ALA A 90 -10.06 1.02 -6.77
N THR A 91 -9.76 -0.24 -7.05
CA THR A 91 -10.72 -1.34 -6.97
C THR A 91 -11.17 -1.56 -5.53
N LEU A 92 -10.22 -1.61 -4.59
CA LEU A 92 -10.52 -1.71 -3.15
C LEU A 92 -11.39 -0.54 -2.68
N ASP A 93 -11.10 0.67 -3.15
CA ASP A 93 -11.84 1.87 -2.79
C ASP A 93 -13.30 1.83 -3.26
N LEU A 94 -13.54 1.33 -4.46
CA LEU A 94 -14.89 1.09 -4.98
C LEU A 94 -15.62 0.03 -4.16
N LEU A 95 -14.98 -1.12 -3.88
CA LEU A 95 -15.55 -2.22 -3.10
C LEU A 95 -15.85 -1.84 -1.66
N SER A 96 -14.98 -1.03 -1.06
CA SER A 96 -15.12 -0.54 0.32
C SER A 96 -15.99 0.71 0.47
N HIS A 97 -16.57 1.22 -0.65
CA HIS A 97 -17.36 2.45 -0.67
C HIS A 97 -16.60 3.71 -0.22
N GLY A 98 -15.31 3.80 -0.55
CA GLY A 98 -14.49 4.99 -0.28
C GLY A 98 -13.74 4.92 1.05
N ARG A 99 -13.30 3.73 1.46
CA ARG A 99 -12.55 3.52 2.72
C ARG A 99 -11.09 3.08 2.49
N ALA A 100 -10.63 3.01 1.24
CA ALA A 100 -9.25 2.63 0.96
C ALA A 100 -8.29 3.81 1.10
N GLU A 101 -7.09 3.52 1.58
CA GLU A 101 -5.94 4.42 1.59
C GLU A 101 -4.71 3.64 1.13
N ILE A 102 -3.72 4.32 0.56
CA ILE A 102 -2.44 3.71 0.19
C ILE A 102 -1.36 4.28 1.11
N MET A 103 -0.70 3.46 1.89
CA MET A 103 0.55 3.87 2.51
C MET A 103 1.70 3.20 1.76
N VAL A 104 2.55 4.00 1.14
CA VAL A 104 3.70 3.53 0.36
C VAL A 104 5.00 3.67 1.14
N GLY A 105 5.89 2.72 0.94
CA GLY A 105 7.23 2.74 1.53
C GLY A 105 8.27 2.15 0.59
N ARG A 106 9.54 2.35 0.95
CA ARG A 106 10.68 1.78 0.22
C ARG A 106 10.91 0.29 0.52
N GLY A 107 10.28 -0.21 1.59
CA GLY A 107 10.54 -1.52 2.17
C GLY A 107 11.68 -1.49 3.20
N SER A 108 11.45 -2.12 4.35
CA SER A 108 12.46 -2.29 5.41
C SER A 108 13.35 -3.51 5.15
N PHE A 109 12.82 -4.49 4.41
CA PHE A 109 13.50 -5.72 4.04
C PHE A 109 13.82 -5.73 2.55
N ILE A 110 14.91 -6.38 2.20
CA ILE A 110 15.45 -6.37 0.84
C ILE A 110 14.93 -7.50 -0.06
N GLU A 111 14.20 -8.45 0.49
CA GLU A 111 13.80 -9.69 -0.19
C GLU A 111 12.93 -9.45 -1.42
N SER A 112 12.11 -8.40 -1.43
CA SER A 112 11.26 -8.08 -2.57
C SER A 112 12.06 -7.69 -3.83
N PHE A 113 13.25 -7.10 -3.66
CA PHE A 113 14.04 -6.62 -4.80
C PHE A 113 14.48 -7.77 -5.74
N PRO A 114 15.27 -8.77 -5.29
CA PRO A 114 15.62 -9.89 -6.15
C PRO A 114 14.42 -10.75 -6.55
N LEU A 115 13.38 -10.84 -5.70
CA LEU A 115 12.17 -11.61 -5.98
C LEU A 115 11.43 -11.05 -7.21
N PHE A 116 11.37 -9.73 -7.35
CA PHE A 116 10.71 -9.03 -8.47
C PHE A 116 11.68 -8.52 -9.54
N GLY A 117 12.96 -8.90 -9.47
CA GLY A 117 13.97 -8.60 -10.50
C GLY A 117 14.50 -7.16 -10.46
N TYR A 118 14.52 -6.53 -9.30
CA TYR A 118 15.09 -5.18 -9.11
C TYR A 118 16.46 -5.25 -8.42
N ASP A 119 17.34 -4.32 -8.79
CA ASP A 119 18.65 -4.13 -8.15
C ASP A 119 18.54 -3.17 -6.96
N LEU A 120 19.19 -3.53 -5.86
CA LEU A 120 19.27 -2.66 -4.66
C LEU A 120 20.05 -1.37 -4.89
N ASN A 121 20.93 -1.34 -5.90
CA ASN A 121 21.61 -0.10 -6.29
C ASN A 121 20.64 0.97 -6.79
N ASP A 122 19.47 0.57 -7.28
CA ASP A 122 18.42 1.48 -7.76
C ASP A 122 17.39 1.86 -6.68
N TYR A 123 17.66 1.53 -5.40
CA TYR A 123 16.73 1.67 -4.29
C TYR A 123 16.04 3.03 -4.20
N ASP A 124 16.80 4.12 -4.30
CA ASP A 124 16.25 5.48 -4.20
C ASP A 124 15.54 5.95 -5.47
N VAL A 125 16.06 5.59 -6.65
CA VAL A 125 15.44 5.97 -7.92
C VAL A 125 14.15 5.20 -8.16
N LEU A 126 14.11 3.90 -7.83
CA LEU A 126 12.91 3.07 -7.89
C LEU A 126 11.75 3.70 -7.14
N PHE A 127 11.96 4.05 -5.87
CA PHE A 127 10.90 4.65 -5.07
C PHE A 127 10.49 6.02 -5.59
N SER A 128 11.46 6.87 -5.95
CA SER A 128 11.19 8.25 -6.35
C SER A 128 10.42 8.33 -7.66
N GLU A 129 10.82 7.57 -8.70
CA GLU A 129 10.13 7.55 -9.99
C GLU A 129 8.75 6.89 -9.87
N LYS A 130 8.65 5.79 -9.12
CA LYS A 130 7.38 5.09 -8.95
C LYS A 130 6.37 5.90 -8.13
N LEU A 131 6.84 6.66 -7.12
CA LEU A 131 5.97 7.57 -6.38
C LEU A 131 5.47 8.73 -7.26
N ASP A 132 6.35 9.35 -8.08
CA ASP A 132 5.93 10.38 -9.03
C ASP A 132 4.84 9.85 -9.96
N LEU A 133 5.05 8.67 -10.55
CA LEU A 133 4.05 8.04 -11.40
C LEU A 133 2.75 7.76 -10.64
N LEU A 134 2.80 7.18 -9.43
CA LEU A 134 1.61 6.88 -8.62
C LEU A 134 0.78 8.16 -8.36
N LEU A 135 1.43 9.27 -8.06
CA LEU A 135 0.73 10.54 -7.84
C LEU A 135 0.08 11.09 -9.12
N LYS A 136 0.69 10.90 -10.28
CA LYS A 136 0.06 11.25 -11.57
C LYS A 136 -1.13 10.35 -11.89
N LEU A 137 -1.00 9.05 -11.68
CA LEU A 137 -2.09 8.08 -11.84
C LEU A 137 -3.30 8.42 -10.96
N ARG A 138 -3.04 8.86 -9.72
CA ARG A 138 -4.06 9.33 -8.79
C ARG A 138 -4.80 10.56 -9.31
N ALA A 139 -4.06 11.50 -9.89
CA ALA A 139 -4.58 12.81 -10.29
C ALA A 139 -5.30 12.81 -11.64
N GLN A 140 -4.92 11.93 -12.57
CA GLN A 140 -5.33 12.00 -13.97
C GLN A 140 -5.85 10.64 -14.46
N GLU A 141 -6.88 10.69 -15.32
CA GLU A 141 -7.43 9.49 -15.96
C GLU A 141 -6.55 9.04 -17.13
N HIS A 142 -6.03 9.97 -17.91
CA HIS A 142 -5.08 9.70 -18.99
C HIS A 142 -3.70 10.24 -18.62
N VAL A 143 -2.70 9.36 -18.62
CA VAL A 143 -1.37 9.68 -18.14
C VAL A 143 -0.33 9.54 -19.23
N THR A 144 0.48 10.58 -19.38
CA THR A 144 1.75 10.54 -20.11
C THR A 144 2.87 10.70 -19.11
N TRP A 145 3.78 9.73 -19.09
CA TRP A 145 4.89 9.69 -18.13
C TRP A 145 6.09 8.96 -18.72
N SER A 146 7.29 9.36 -18.33
CA SER A 146 8.54 8.67 -18.67
C SER A 146 9.51 8.71 -17.49
N GLY A 147 10.24 7.64 -17.32
CA GLY A 147 11.28 7.48 -16.30
C GLY A 147 12.39 6.57 -16.84
N THR A 148 13.31 6.19 -15.97
CA THR A 148 14.49 5.36 -16.32
C THR A 148 14.27 3.88 -15.96
N ILE A 149 13.44 3.61 -14.97
CA ILE A 149 13.25 2.24 -14.39
C ILE A 149 12.05 1.52 -15.01
N ARG A 150 11.10 2.24 -15.57
CA ARG A 150 9.86 1.69 -16.13
C ARG A 150 9.60 2.24 -17.53
N ALA A 151 9.03 1.38 -18.40
CA ALA A 151 8.56 1.80 -19.72
C ALA A 151 7.60 3.00 -19.64
N PRO A 152 7.69 3.96 -20.56
CA PRO A 152 6.86 5.16 -20.55
C PRO A 152 5.39 4.84 -20.81
N LEU A 153 4.52 5.73 -20.33
CA LEU A 153 3.11 5.77 -20.68
C LEU A 153 2.87 6.93 -21.66
N ASN A 154 2.08 6.70 -22.69
CA ASN A 154 1.72 7.73 -23.65
C ASN A 154 0.20 7.83 -23.77
N ASN A 155 -0.38 8.85 -23.14
CA ASN A 155 -1.82 9.09 -23.07
C ASN A 155 -2.62 7.82 -22.67
N ALA A 156 -2.06 7.06 -21.72
CA ALA A 156 -2.64 5.78 -21.30
C ALA A 156 -3.83 6.00 -20.36
N GLY A 157 -4.99 5.43 -20.69
CA GLY A 157 -6.16 5.42 -19.82
C GLY A 157 -5.99 4.48 -18.63
N ILE A 158 -6.29 4.96 -17.43
CA ILE A 158 -6.08 4.23 -16.17
C ILE A 158 -7.43 3.93 -15.51
N TYR A 159 -7.78 2.66 -15.44
CA TYR A 159 -9.07 2.21 -14.93
C TYR A 159 -8.92 1.01 -13.99
N PRO A 160 -9.90 0.83 -13.00
CA PRO A 160 -10.95 1.80 -12.69
C PRO A 160 -10.41 3.07 -12.02
N ARG A 161 -11.23 4.12 -11.96
CA ARG A 161 -10.94 5.28 -11.10
C ARG A 161 -11.45 4.99 -9.69
N ALA A 162 -10.75 5.47 -8.70
CA ALA A 162 -11.19 5.38 -7.31
C ALA A 162 -12.49 6.19 -7.10
N LYS A 163 -13.27 5.83 -6.09
CA LYS A 163 -14.43 6.59 -5.64
C LYS A 163 -13.99 7.90 -4.97
N GLN A 164 -12.93 7.84 -4.16
CA GLN A 164 -12.31 9.02 -3.55
C GLN A 164 -11.52 9.81 -4.60
N ASN A 165 -11.62 11.13 -4.57
CA ASN A 165 -10.89 12.00 -5.48
C ASN A 165 -10.25 13.19 -4.72
N PRO A 166 -8.95 13.17 -4.46
CA PRO A 166 -8.00 12.09 -4.80
C PRO A 166 -8.06 10.92 -3.80
N LEU A 167 -7.68 9.71 -4.25
CA LEU A 167 -7.44 8.58 -3.38
C LEU A 167 -6.31 8.91 -2.39
N PRO A 168 -6.47 8.74 -1.07
CA PRO A 168 -5.45 9.10 -0.09
C PRO A 168 -4.16 8.28 -0.28
N VAL A 169 -3.02 8.97 -0.28
CA VAL A 169 -1.68 8.38 -0.35
C VAL A 169 -0.82 8.93 0.77
N TRP A 170 -0.29 8.04 1.60
CA TRP A 170 0.61 8.31 2.72
C TRP A 170 2.02 7.82 2.39
N VAL A 171 3.01 8.42 2.99
CA VAL A 171 4.39 7.93 2.93
C VAL A 171 4.79 7.35 4.29
N GLY A 172 5.16 6.07 4.30
CA GLY A 172 5.78 5.44 5.46
C GLY A 172 7.22 5.92 5.62
N VAL A 173 7.54 6.48 6.78
CA VAL A 173 8.84 7.07 7.07
C VAL A 173 9.55 6.26 8.15
N GLY A 174 10.56 5.50 7.76
CA GLY A 174 11.35 4.63 8.64
C GLY A 174 12.66 5.29 9.10
N GLY A 175 12.60 6.48 9.70
CA GLY A 175 13.76 7.08 10.37
C GLY A 175 14.80 7.80 9.48
N THR A 176 14.64 7.85 8.16
CA THR A 176 15.57 8.62 7.31
C THR A 176 15.05 10.05 7.09
N PRO A 177 15.85 11.10 7.42
CA PRO A 177 15.41 12.50 7.23
C PRO A 177 14.97 12.81 5.80
N GLN A 178 15.59 12.20 4.80
CA GLN A 178 15.23 12.37 3.39
C GLN A 178 13.78 11.95 3.07
N SER A 179 13.27 10.92 3.75
CA SER A 179 11.88 10.48 3.57
C SER A 179 10.89 11.51 4.13
N VAL A 180 11.21 12.15 5.26
CA VAL A 180 10.42 13.25 5.84
C VAL A 180 10.39 14.44 4.89
N VAL A 181 11.57 14.87 4.40
CA VAL A 181 11.70 15.98 3.45
C VAL A 181 10.90 15.69 2.19
N ARG A 182 11.01 14.46 1.64
CA ARG A 182 10.24 14.06 0.44
C ARG A 182 8.73 14.18 0.66
N ALA A 183 8.22 13.62 1.76
CA ALA A 183 6.78 13.70 2.08
C ALA A 183 6.32 15.17 2.22
N GLY A 184 7.08 15.99 2.96
CA GLY A 184 6.79 17.40 3.13
C GLY A 184 6.83 18.20 1.81
N THR A 185 7.83 17.96 0.96
CA THR A 185 7.94 18.62 -0.37
C THR A 185 6.77 18.28 -1.29
N LEU A 186 6.29 17.04 -1.22
CA LEU A 186 5.15 16.57 -2.03
C LEU A 186 3.78 16.90 -1.40
N GLY A 187 3.75 17.49 -0.20
CA GLY A 187 2.52 17.77 0.53
C GLY A 187 1.73 16.50 0.89
N LEU A 188 2.43 15.38 1.09
CA LEU A 188 1.81 14.11 1.45
C LEU A 188 1.82 13.90 2.96
N PRO A 189 0.74 13.33 3.52
CA PRO A 189 0.75 12.86 4.89
C PRO A 189 1.79 11.74 5.07
N MET A 190 2.34 11.63 6.27
CA MET A 190 3.34 10.62 6.60
C MET A 190 2.97 9.86 7.87
N ALA A 191 3.40 8.60 7.92
CA ALA A 191 3.37 7.75 9.09
C ALA A 191 4.80 7.47 9.55
N LEU A 192 5.04 7.56 10.88
CA LEU A 192 6.34 7.38 11.53
C LEU A 192 6.40 5.99 12.19
#